data_e47ac8431e2216a0e625f4299f13f47f
#
_entry.id   e47ac8431e2216a0e625f4299f13f47f
#
_cell.length_a   1.000
_cell.length_b   1.000
_cell.length_c   1.000
_cell.angle_alpha   90.00
_cell.angle_beta   90.00
_cell.angle_gamma   90.00
#
_symmetry.space_group_name_H-M   'P 1'
#
loop_
_entity.id
_entity.type
_entity.pdbx_description
1 polymer ?
#
loop_
_entity_poly.entity_id
_entity_poly.type
_entity_poly.pdbx_seq_one_letter_code
_entity_poly.pdbx_strand_id
1 'polypeptide(L)'
;MESWIEVIDGYKVSNLGEVYSTKTNKILKKHTDRYGYLYVGVYIDGRLKFKKVHRLVAKAFLSNYSDDLQVNHKNEDKKDNRVENLEMCNNKYNCNYGSRKNVLSKAVIQETLDGNFVKEWASTREIEQILGFSNTSISACCRGFAKDYHSGKVYPVHQAFGYKWKYKNNE
;
A
#
# COMPACT_ATOMS: atom_id res chain seq x y z
N MET A 1 -19.13 -23.01 -3.12
CA MET A 1 -18.99 -24.06 -2.09
C MET A 1 -17.68 -23.83 -1.37
N GLU A 2 -17.63 -23.99 -0.05
CA GLU A 2 -16.37 -23.83 0.71
C GLU A 2 -15.50 -25.08 0.54
N SER A 3 -14.23 -24.88 0.23
CA SER A 3 -13.22 -25.93 0.06
C SER A 3 -12.04 -25.69 1.00
N TRP A 4 -11.41 -26.77 1.45
CA TRP A 4 -10.36 -26.75 2.46
C TRP A 4 -9.11 -27.49 1.98
N ILE A 5 -7.94 -26.84 2.10
CA ILE A 5 -6.64 -27.41 1.73
C ILE A 5 -5.70 -27.33 2.93
N GLU A 6 -4.94 -28.38 3.19
CA GLU A 6 -3.89 -28.39 4.21
C GLU A 6 -2.66 -27.64 3.68
N VAL A 7 -2.18 -26.64 4.45
CA VAL A 7 -1.05 -25.78 4.07
C VAL A 7 0.13 -25.84 5.03
N ILE A 8 -0.14 -26.28 6.25
CA ILE A 8 0.82 -26.50 7.33
C ILE A 8 0.34 -27.76 8.06
N ASP A 9 1.25 -28.63 8.50
CA ASP A 9 0.89 -29.83 9.25
C ASP A 9 -0.08 -29.53 10.40
N GLY A 10 -1.24 -30.15 10.33
CA GLY A 10 -2.33 -29.96 11.29
C GLY A 10 -3.15 -28.66 11.10
N TYR A 11 -3.00 -27.94 9.96
CA TYR A 11 -3.79 -26.73 9.69
C TYR A 11 -4.29 -26.68 8.26
N LYS A 12 -5.60 -26.53 8.11
CA LYS A 12 -6.26 -26.34 6.82
C LYS A 12 -6.72 -24.89 6.66
N VAL A 13 -6.73 -24.40 5.45
CA VAL A 13 -7.27 -23.09 5.10
C VAL A 13 -8.40 -23.25 4.09
N SER A 14 -9.46 -22.43 4.22
CA SER A 14 -10.54 -22.44 3.24
C SER A 14 -10.37 -21.38 2.16
N ASN A 15 -11.02 -21.59 1.03
CA ASN A 15 -11.13 -20.59 -0.04
C ASN A 15 -11.88 -19.31 0.39
N LEU A 16 -12.55 -19.33 1.54
CA LEU A 16 -13.22 -18.18 2.15
C LEU A 16 -12.36 -17.43 3.18
N GLY A 17 -11.13 -17.90 3.43
CA GLY A 17 -10.20 -17.25 4.36
C GLY A 17 -10.36 -17.67 5.81
N GLU A 18 -10.97 -18.85 6.07
CA GLU A 18 -10.97 -19.47 7.39
C GLU A 18 -9.72 -20.35 7.56
N VAL A 19 -9.25 -20.49 8.81
CA VAL A 19 -8.13 -21.37 9.17
C VAL A 19 -8.57 -22.31 10.26
N TYR A 20 -8.45 -23.61 9.99
CA TYR A 20 -8.90 -24.69 10.87
C TYR A 20 -7.71 -25.50 11.39
N SER A 21 -7.68 -25.76 12.68
CA SER A 21 -6.71 -26.64 13.29
C SER A 21 -7.28 -28.05 13.46
N THR A 22 -6.67 -29.04 12.82
CA THR A 22 -7.02 -30.45 12.98
C THR A 22 -6.59 -30.98 14.34
N LYS A 23 -5.56 -30.35 14.96
CA LYS A 23 -5.04 -30.74 16.28
C LYS A 23 -6.01 -30.38 17.41
N THR A 24 -6.72 -29.26 17.29
CA THR A 24 -7.66 -28.79 18.29
C THR A 24 -9.13 -28.91 17.87
N ASN A 25 -9.36 -29.31 16.63
CA ASN A 25 -10.68 -29.43 16.00
C ASN A 25 -11.50 -28.12 16.03
N LYS A 26 -10.82 -26.98 15.77
CA LYS A 26 -11.43 -25.64 15.86
C LYS A 26 -10.96 -24.72 14.74
N ILE A 27 -11.86 -23.82 14.33
CA ILE A 27 -11.49 -22.64 13.52
C ILE A 27 -10.71 -21.69 14.42
N LEU A 28 -9.55 -21.22 13.92
CA LEU A 28 -8.66 -20.34 14.67
C LEU A 28 -9.21 -18.91 14.69
N LYS A 29 -9.09 -18.26 15.83
CA LYS A 29 -9.39 -16.84 15.98
C LYS A 29 -8.40 -16.02 15.16
N LYS A 30 -8.92 -15.17 14.27
CA LYS A 30 -8.15 -14.21 13.47
C LYS A 30 -7.92 -12.94 14.29
N HIS A 31 -6.72 -12.40 14.23
CA HIS A 31 -6.32 -11.14 14.84
C HIS A 31 -5.91 -10.14 13.75
N THR A 32 -6.03 -8.85 14.02
CA THR A 32 -5.62 -7.79 13.08
C THR A 32 -4.28 -7.21 13.52
N ASP A 33 -3.35 -7.06 12.57
CA ASP A 33 -2.08 -6.39 12.84
C ASP A 33 -2.21 -4.85 12.69
N ARG A 34 -1.12 -4.13 13.02
CA ARG A 34 -1.06 -2.66 12.91
C ARG A 34 -1.30 -2.10 11.51
N TYR A 35 -1.19 -2.94 10.49
CA TYR A 35 -1.41 -2.58 9.09
C TYR A 35 -2.79 -2.97 8.56
N GLY A 36 -3.64 -3.57 9.41
CA GLY A 36 -4.99 -4.00 9.06
C GLY A 36 -5.11 -5.41 8.49
N TYR A 37 -4.01 -6.18 8.38
CA TYR A 37 -4.05 -7.55 7.88
C TYR A 37 -4.47 -8.56 8.95
N LEU A 38 -5.27 -9.56 8.54
CA LEU A 38 -5.62 -10.67 9.42
C LEU A 38 -4.47 -11.69 9.52
N TYR A 39 -4.23 -12.18 10.74
CA TYR A 39 -3.28 -13.24 11.02
C TYR A 39 -3.82 -14.23 12.06
N VAL A 40 -3.24 -15.43 12.09
CA VAL A 40 -3.52 -16.49 13.05
C VAL A 40 -2.21 -16.98 13.69
N GLY A 41 -2.30 -17.49 14.92
CA GLY A 41 -1.21 -18.22 15.58
C GLY A 41 -1.28 -19.70 15.25
N VAL A 42 -0.19 -20.28 14.74
CA VAL A 42 -0.03 -21.71 14.44
C VAL A 42 1.23 -22.24 15.11
N TYR A 43 1.21 -23.50 15.56
CA TYR A 43 2.39 -24.15 16.10
C TYR A 43 3.11 -24.93 15.00
N ILE A 44 4.38 -24.59 14.75
CA ILE A 44 5.27 -25.27 13.81
C ILE A 44 6.52 -25.67 14.61
N ASP A 45 6.85 -26.97 14.61
CA ASP A 45 7.99 -27.54 15.37
C ASP A 45 7.95 -27.13 16.87
N GLY A 46 6.76 -27.21 17.47
CA GLY A 46 6.53 -26.85 18.87
C GLY A 46 6.59 -25.35 19.19
N ARG A 47 6.80 -24.49 18.23
CA ARG A 47 6.92 -23.04 18.42
C ARG A 47 5.71 -22.31 17.83
N LEU A 48 5.17 -21.34 18.57
CA LEU A 48 4.11 -20.47 18.09
C LEU A 48 4.66 -19.53 17.01
N LYS A 49 4.03 -19.55 15.83
CA LYS A 49 4.34 -18.65 14.71
C LYS A 49 3.08 -17.97 14.23
N PHE A 50 3.18 -16.67 13.91
CA PHE A 50 2.06 -15.90 13.36
C PHE A 50 2.11 -15.93 11.84
N LYS A 51 1.00 -16.31 11.20
CA LYS A 51 0.87 -16.41 9.75
C LYS A 51 -0.26 -15.52 9.26
N LYS A 52 0.00 -14.76 8.20
CA LYS A 52 -1.02 -13.93 7.53
C LYS A 52 -2.03 -14.82 6.81
N VAL A 53 -3.32 -14.55 7.01
CA VAL A 53 -4.39 -15.37 6.42
C VAL A 53 -4.36 -15.32 4.90
N HIS A 54 -4.27 -14.12 4.28
CA HIS A 54 -4.19 -13.99 2.82
C HIS A 54 -3.03 -14.79 2.21
N ARG A 55 -1.88 -14.88 2.88
CA ARG A 55 -0.76 -15.70 2.38
C ARG A 55 -1.01 -17.19 2.48
N LEU A 56 -1.73 -17.65 3.50
CA LEU A 56 -2.14 -19.05 3.62
C LEU A 56 -3.12 -19.43 2.51
N VAL A 57 -4.13 -18.56 2.27
CA VAL A 57 -5.11 -18.75 1.18
C VAL A 57 -4.41 -18.72 -0.17
N ALA A 58 -3.56 -17.73 -0.42
CA ALA A 58 -2.82 -17.64 -1.68
C ALA A 58 -1.96 -18.89 -1.93
N LYS A 59 -1.24 -19.37 -0.90
CA LYS A 59 -0.43 -20.59 -0.99
C LYS A 59 -1.24 -21.84 -1.32
N ALA A 60 -2.47 -21.92 -0.80
CA ALA A 60 -3.35 -23.08 -1.01
C ALA A 60 -4.01 -23.07 -2.39
N PHE A 61 -4.46 -21.90 -2.85
CA PHE A 61 -5.44 -21.81 -3.93
C PHE A 61 -4.94 -21.08 -5.19
N LEU A 62 -3.86 -20.28 -5.12
CA LEU A 62 -3.34 -19.59 -6.29
C LEU A 62 -2.21 -20.39 -6.93
N SER A 63 -2.41 -20.84 -8.17
CA SER A 63 -1.45 -21.68 -8.92
C SER A 63 -0.09 -20.99 -9.18
N ASN A 64 -0.08 -19.65 -9.19
CA ASN A 64 1.11 -18.82 -9.39
C ASN A 64 1.73 -18.31 -8.08
N TYR A 65 1.44 -18.96 -6.93
CA TYR A 65 2.00 -18.56 -5.64
C TYR A 65 3.53 -18.66 -5.65
N SER A 66 4.18 -17.63 -5.15
CA SER A 66 5.61 -17.58 -4.85
C SER A 66 5.85 -16.74 -3.60
N ASP A 67 6.84 -17.13 -2.79
CA ASP A 67 7.22 -16.35 -1.61
C ASP A 67 7.87 -15.02 -1.97
N ASP A 68 8.44 -14.88 -3.18
CA ASP A 68 9.04 -13.63 -3.71
C ASP A 68 7.99 -12.62 -4.18
N LEU A 69 6.77 -13.07 -4.43
CA LEU A 69 5.67 -12.22 -4.85
C LEU A 69 4.83 -11.74 -3.65
N GLN A 70 4.13 -10.64 -3.88
CA GLN A 70 3.17 -10.10 -2.93
C GLN A 70 1.76 -10.61 -3.24
N VAL A 71 0.93 -10.68 -2.19
CA VAL A 71 -0.50 -10.93 -2.33
C VAL A 71 -1.23 -9.59 -2.26
N ASN A 72 -1.95 -9.25 -3.31
CA ASN A 72 -2.81 -8.07 -3.39
C ASN A 72 -4.27 -8.44 -3.11
N HIS A 73 -5.00 -7.54 -2.46
CA HIS A 73 -6.45 -7.61 -2.30
C HIS A 73 -7.10 -6.75 -3.39
N LYS A 74 -7.84 -7.36 -4.32
CA LYS A 74 -8.44 -6.68 -5.47
C LYS A 74 -9.40 -5.56 -5.09
N ASN A 75 -10.15 -5.75 -4.00
CA ASN A 75 -11.10 -4.75 -3.46
C ASN A 75 -10.46 -3.79 -2.43
N GLU A 76 -9.14 -3.86 -2.21
CA GLU A 76 -8.37 -3.08 -1.22
C GLU A 76 -8.75 -3.36 0.26
N ASP A 77 -9.72 -4.25 0.54
CA ASP A 77 -10.04 -4.67 1.90
C ASP A 77 -9.11 -5.79 2.37
N LYS A 78 -8.19 -5.47 3.26
CA LYS A 78 -7.21 -6.40 3.84
C LYS A 78 -7.80 -7.47 4.74
N LYS A 79 -9.09 -7.37 5.07
CA LYS A 79 -9.82 -8.35 5.87
C LYS A 79 -10.57 -9.35 5.01
N ASP A 80 -10.84 -9.05 3.75
CA ASP A 80 -11.48 -9.96 2.79
C ASP A 80 -10.45 -10.88 2.15
N ASN A 81 -10.22 -12.04 2.78
CA ASN A 81 -9.22 -13.02 2.36
C ASN A 81 -9.81 -14.17 1.52
N ARG A 82 -10.99 -14.00 0.92
CA ARG A 82 -11.52 -14.95 -0.05
C ARG A 82 -10.58 -15.06 -1.25
N VAL A 83 -10.37 -16.27 -1.76
CA VAL A 83 -9.43 -16.52 -2.86
C VAL A 83 -9.74 -15.68 -4.10
N GLU A 84 -11.01 -15.47 -4.42
CA GLU A 84 -11.47 -14.66 -5.56
C GLU A 84 -11.04 -13.19 -5.49
N ASN A 85 -10.82 -12.68 -4.25
CA ASN A 85 -10.36 -11.33 -3.98
C ASN A 85 -8.82 -11.21 -3.94
N LEU A 86 -8.09 -12.32 -4.01
CA LEU A 86 -6.63 -12.34 -3.91
C LEU A 86 -5.98 -12.53 -5.28
N GLU A 87 -4.82 -11.92 -5.47
CA GLU A 87 -3.96 -12.13 -6.62
C GLU A 87 -2.49 -12.03 -6.24
N MET A 88 -1.62 -12.76 -6.97
CA MET A 88 -0.17 -12.61 -6.84
C MET A 88 0.30 -11.47 -7.74
N CYS A 89 1.15 -10.60 -7.20
CA CYS A 89 1.68 -9.47 -7.94
C CYS A 89 3.12 -9.14 -7.52
N ASN A 90 3.83 -8.43 -8.38
CA ASN A 90 5.12 -7.87 -8.02
C ASN A 90 4.97 -6.58 -7.18
N ASN A 91 6.06 -6.17 -6.52
CA ASN A 91 6.06 -4.99 -5.66
C ASN A 91 5.65 -3.71 -6.41
N LYS A 92 6.11 -3.53 -7.66
CA LYS A 92 5.78 -2.35 -8.49
C LYS A 92 4.28 -2.25 -8.76
N TYR A 93 3.65 -3.37 -9.11
CA TYR A 93 2.21 -3.43 -9.33
C TYR A 93 1.46 -3.11 -8.03
N ASN A 94 1.78 -3.77 -6.92
CA ASN A 94 1.12 -3.60 -5.63
C ASN A 94 1.23 -2.16 -5.10
N CYS A 95 2.40 -1.52 -5.25
CA CYS A 95 2.59 -0.12 -4.84
C CYS A 95 1.77 0.86 -5.69
N ASN A 96 1.43 0.49 -6.93
CA ASN A 96 0.67 1.32 -7.86
C ASN A 96 -0.81 0.93 -7.97
N TYR A 97 -1.25 -0.10 -7.22
CA TYR A 97 -2.61 -0.61 -7.29
C TYR A 97 -3.61 0.30 -6.55
N GLY A 98 -4.83 0.36 -7.09
CA GLY A 98 -5.99 0.95 -6.44
C GLY A 98 -5.92 2.45 -6.17
N SER A 99 -6.60 2.84 -5.10
CA SER A 99 -6.80 4.24 -4.68
C SER A 99 -5.52 4.93 -4.18
N ARG A 100 -4.42 4.20 -3.92
CA ARG A 100 -3.16 4.76 -3.41
C ARG A 100 -2.61 5.92 -4.26
N LYS A 101 -2.72 5.81 -5.59
CA LYS A 101 -2.28 6.90 -6.48
C LYS A 101 -3.05 8.19 -6.23
N ASN A 102 -4.35 8.10 -6.03
CA ASN A 102 -5.23 9.25 -5.83
C ASN A 102 -5.04 9.86 -4.43
N VAL A 103 -4.86 9.02 -3.40
CA VAL A 103 -4.61 9.48 -2.00
C VAL A 103 -3.25 10.16 -1.85
N LEU A 104 -2.24 9.72 -2.61
CA LEU A 104 -0.89 10.31 -2.58
C LEU A 104 -0.73 11.52 -3.51
N SER A 105 -1.65 11.74 -4.45
CA SER A 105 -1.64 12.88 -5.36
C SER A 105 -2.36 14.06 -4.71
N LYS A 106 -1.59 15.06 -4.28
CA LYS A 106 -2.14 16.33 -3.80
C LYS A 106 -2.24 17.29 -4.97
N ALA A 107 -3.41 17.90 -5.17
CA ALA A 107 -3.57 18.99 -6.12
C ALA A 107 -2.65 20.16 -5.76
N VAL A 108 -2.12 20.82 -6.77
CA VAL A 108 -1.12 21.88 -6.62
C VAL A 108 -1.63 23.13 -7.31
N ILE A 109 -1.55 24.26 -6.63
CA ILE A 109 -1.82 25.58 -7.17
C ILE A 109 -0.50 26.20 -7.63
N GLN A 110 -0.45 26.65 -8.87
CA GLN A 110 0.62 27.44 -9.44
C GLN A 110 0.24 28.93 -9.36
N GLU A 111 1.14 29.75 -8.84
CA GLU A 111 0.98 31.20 -8.74
C GLU A 111 2.20 31.92 -9.33
N THR A 112 2.01 33.13 -9.85
CA THR A 112 3.13 34.02 -10.18
C THR A 112 3.90 34.39 -8.92
N LEU A 113 5.06 35.02 -9.07
CA LEU A 113 5.84 35.52 -7.92
C LEU A 113 5.10 36.59 -7.14
N ASP A 114 4.19 37.33 -7.78
CA ASP A 114 3.34 38.33 -7.19
C ASP A 114 2.09 37.73 -6.49
N GLY A 115 1.91 36.39 -6.58
CA GLY A 115 0.82 35.68 -5.91
C GLY A 115 -0.47 35.52 -6.73
N ASN A 116 -0.47 35.91 -8.03
CA ASN A 116 -1.63 35.74 -8.90
C ASN A 116 -1.78 34.27 -9.32
N PHE A 117 -3.01 33.76 -9.29
CA PHE A 117 -3.33 32.40 -9.74
C PHE A 117 -2.98 32.21 -11.23
N VAL A 118 -2.32 31.11 -11.55
CA VAL A 118 -1.99 30.70 -12.92
C VAL A 118 -2.80 29.47 -13.31
N LYS A 119 -2.65 28.37 -12.57
CA LYS A 119 -3.30 27.10 -12.88
C LYS A 119 -3.38 26.17 -11.68
N GLU A 120 -4.39 25.31 -11.66
CA GLU A 120 -4.49 24.15 -10.78
C GLU A 120 -4.04 22.90 -11.51
N TRP A 121 -3.22 22.07 -10.84
CA TRP A 121 -2.67 20.82 -11.32
C TRP A 121 -3.12 19.67 -10.42
N ALA A 122 -3.42 18.51 -10.99
CA ALA A 122 -3.85 17.35 -10.22
C ALA A 122 -2.72 16.78 -9.33
N SER A 123 -1.45 17.00 -9.72
CA SER A 123 -0.29 16.54 -8.95
C SER A 123 1.01 17.20 -9.41
N THR A 124 2.04 17.13 -8.56
CA THR A 124 3.41 17.52 -8.96
C THR A 124 3.97 16.65 -10.10
N ARG A 125 3.49 15.41 -10.24
CA ARG A 125 3.89 14.50 -11.33
C ARG A 125 3.29 14.94 -12.66
N GLU A 126 2.07 15.42 -12.70
CA GLU A 126 1.45 15.99 -13.90
C GLU A 126 2.26 17.20 -14.41
N ILE A 127 2.69 18.07 -13.48
CA ILE A 127 3.52 19.23 -13.82
C ILE A 127 4.85 18.78 -14.45
N GLU A 128 5.49 17.77 -13.87
CA GLU A 128 6.74 17.21 -14.42
C GLU A 128 6.54 16.61 -15.81
N GLN A 129 5.44 15.92 -16.05
CA GLN A 129 5.13 15.32 -17.36
C GLN A 129 4.84 16.35 -18.43
N ILE A 130 4.17 17.45 -18.09
CA ILE A 130 3.72 18.46 -19.07
C ILE A 130 4.74 19.58 -19.24
N LEU A 131 5.33 20.07 -18.14
CA LEU A 131 6.25 21.21 -18.16
C LEU A 131 7.73 20.82 -18.02
N GLY A 132 8.04 19.56 -17.72
CA GLY A 132 9.41 19.11 -17.46
C GLY A 132 9.99 19.61 -16.12
N PHE A 133 9.21 20.26 -15.27
CA PHE A 133 9.65 20.78 -13.99
C PHE A 133 9.76 19.65 -12.96
N SER A 134 10.90 19.58 -12.26
CA SER A 134 11.14 18.53 -11.25
C SER A 134 10.05 18.50 -10.18
N ASN A 135 9.37 17.37 -10.03
CA ASN A 135 8.33 17.16 -9.03
C ASN A 135 8.87 17.32 -7.60
N THR A 136 10.15 16.99 -7.35
CA THR A 136 10.79 17.13 -6.04
C THR A 136 10.98 18.59 -5.66
N SER A 137 11.38 19.45 -6.61
CA SER A 137 11.54 20.89 -6.39
C SER A 137 10.19 21.57 -6.12
N ILE A 138 9.15 21.21 -6.89
CA ILE A 138 7.79 21.72 -6.68
C ILE A 138 7.25 21.27 -5.32
N SER A 139 7.44 19.99 -4.96
CA SER A 139 7.02 19.46 -3.66
C SER A 139 7.75 20.15 -2.50
N ALA A 140 9.04 20.50 -2.66
CA ALA A 140 9.79 21.26 -1.67
C ALA A 140 9.21 22.66 -1.50
N CYS A 141 8.89 23.36 -2.60
CA CYS A 141 8.24 24.66 -2.60
C CYS A 141 6.85 24.60 -1.89
N CYS A 142 6.02 23.61 -2.23
CA CYS A 142 4.71 23.41 -1.58
C CYS A 142 4.80 23.16 -0.07
N ARG A 143 5.89 22.56 0.41
CA ARG A 143 6.16 22.36 1.85
C ARG A 143 6.79 23.58 2.52
N GLY A 144 7.33 24.51 1.74
CA GLY A 144 8.09 25.66 2.23
C GLY A 144 9.55 25.36 2.59
N PHE A 145 10.01 24.12 2.44
CA PHE A 145 11.39 23.73 2.77
C PHE A 145 11.90 22.53 1.96
N ALA A 146 13.21 22.46 1.81
CA ALA A 146 13.95 21.29 1.37
C ALA A 146 14.88 20.80 2.47
N LYS A 147 15.12 19.49 2.52
CA LYS A 147 16.06 18.85 3.44
C LYS A 147 17.18 18.20 2.65
N ASP A 148 18.42 18.55 2.95
CA ASP A 148 19.58 17.87 2.41
C ASP A 148 19.71 16.47 3.00
N TYR A 149 19.84 15.47 2.13
CA TYR A 149 19.82 14.05 2.53
C TYR A 149 21.08 13.65 3.34
N HIS A 150 22.24 14.24 3.01
CA HIS A 150 23.51 13.85 3.63
C HIS A 150 23.77 14.60 4.94
N SER A 151 23.55 15.91 4.95
CA SER A 151 23.82 16.75 6.13
C SER A 151 22.62 16.86 7.08
N GLY A 152 21.43 16.49 6.62
CA GLY A 152 20.18 16.68 7.37
C GLY A 152 19.73 18.14 7.51
N LYS A 153 20.48 19.11 6.95
CA LYS A 153 20.14 20.53 7.01
C LYS A 153 18.85 20.84 6.27
N VAL A 154 18.09 21.78 6.80
CA VAL A 154 16.82 22.24 6.23
C VAL A 154 17.01 23.65 5.69
N TYR A 155 16.52 23.88 4.47
CA TYR A 155 16.60 25.18 3.80
C TYR A 155 15.19 25.64 3.42
N PRO A 156 14.85 26.93 3.59
CA PRO A 156 13.57 27.46 3.13
C PRO A 156 13.50 27.44 1.60
N VAL A 157 12.33 27.08 1.05
CA VAL A 157 12.09 27.09 -0.39
C VAL A 157 10.73 27.77 -0.64
N HIS A 158 10.76 28.93 -1.27
CA HIS A 158 9.56 29.74 -1.48
C HIS A 158 9.09 29.79 -2.93
N GLN A 159 9.95 29.37 -3.87
CA GLN A 159 9.66 29.36 -5.30
C GLN A 159 10.46 28.28 -6.04
N ALA A 160 9.96 27.84 -7.17
CA ALA A 160 10.62 26.94 -8.10
C ALA A 160 10.19 27.24 -9.53
N PHE A 161 11.14 27.23 -10.49
CA PHE A 161 10.90 27.47 -11.91
C PHE A 161 10.19 28.80 -12.24
N GLY A 162 10.47 29.85 -11.44
CA GLY A 162 9.86 31.19 -11.64
C GLY A 162 8.42 31.32 -11.12
N TYR A 163 7.93 30.34 -10.35
CA TYR A 163 6.58 30.34 -9.80
C TYR A 163 6.60 30.01 -8.30
N LYS A 164 5.53 30.42 -7.60
CA LYS A 164 5.15 29.93 -6.28
C LYS A 164 4.22 28.75 -6.44
N TRP A 165 4.37 27.76 -5.53
CA TRP A 165 3.62 26.51 -5.56
C TRP A 165 3.11 26.19 -4.18
N LYS A 166 1.84 25.83 -4.06
CA LYS A 166 1.24 25.40 -2.81
C LYS A 166 0.32 24.21 -3.02
N TYR A 167 0.21 23.34 -2.04
CA TYR A 167 -0.83 22.31 -2.09
C TYR A 167 -2.21 22.96 -1.95
N LYS A 168 -3.18 22.48 -2.71
CA LYS A 168 -4.58 22.83 -2.50
C LYS A 168 -5.01 22.22 -1.17
N ASN A 169 -5.43 23.06 -0.22
CA ASN A 169 -6.05 22.57 1.00
C ASN A 169 -7.42 22.00 0.64
N ASN A 170 -7.66 20.74 0.99
CA ASN A 170 -9.03 20.22 1.01
C ASN A 170 -9.66 20.77 2.29
N GLU A 171 -10.58 21.72 2.14
CA GLU A 171 -11.49 22.13 3.21
C GLU A 171 -12.43 20.98 3.56
#